data_e6ef9f74b1a00a21f73e0ccaf8a4053a
#
_entry.id   e6ef9f74b1a00a21f73e0ccaf8a4053a
#
_cell.length_a   1.000
_cell.length_b   1.000
_cell.length_c   1.000
_cell.angle_alpha   90.00
_cell.angle_beta   90.00
_cell.angle_gamma   90.00
#
_symmetry.space_group_name_H-M   'P 1'
#
loop_
_entity.id
_entity.type
_entity.pdbx_description
1 polymer ?
#
loop_
_entity_poly.entity_id
_entity_poly.type
_entity_poly.pdbx_seq_one_letter_code
_entity_poly.pdbx_strand_id
1 'polypeptide(L)'
;MRPVNRFLLLVIVSCSFLQLKAQQKRLTYCNPLNLDYGYTPFKDFAKWGKHRTTADPTVTLFKGKYYLFSTNQFGYWWSDDMLNWKFVSRRFLRPYNENQGDELCAPATLVLGDTLLVIGSTYNKDFTLWMSTNPTKDEWKPAKDYFKVGAWDPGMFADDDGRVYIYHGSSNTLPLYGQEIDRKTFEPIGPKVETLKLDWEEHGWERFGENNDNVFLTGFMEGSWMNKHDGKYYLQFGGSGTEGRGYADGVFVGDKPLGPFTYQKHNPFSYKPGGFVRGSGHGATWADKFGNYWHISSMAINVKNNFERRIGFWPAGFDKDGVLYCNTAYGDYPQYLPNAKEDHLKNTFTGWMLLNYNKPVEVSSTLGAYYSNNAVDEDIKTYWCAKTATKGEWFKTDLGAVSTVNAIQVNYADQDAEFLGKSSGVYTQYIISSSLDGKNWRVLVDKSQNKTDVPHDYIELKTPIKTRFLKITNIHMPTGKFALSGFRVFGKGAATRPDTVKDVVILRGNAERRNSWLRWQPVDNATGYTIYTGIAPDKLYNNIMVYGKTEYFFNGMDKSLPYYFQIESFNETGISKRSKVMKVE
;
A
#
# COMPACT_ATOMS: atom_id res chain seq x y z
N MET A 1 -82.28 -42.15 -9.93
CA MET A 1 -81.50 -41.32 -9.05
C MET A 1 -80.04 -41.44 -9.44
N ARG A 2 -79.44 -40.42 -9.99
CA ARG A 2 -77.99 -40.43 -10.36
C ARG A 2 -77.19 -39.67 -9.32
N PRO A 3 -76.01 -40.15 -8.89
CA PRO A 3 -75.17 -39.41 -7.94
C PRO A 3 -74.35 -38.35 -8.67
N VAL A 4 -74.29 -37.14 -8.07
CA VAL A 4 -73.51 -36.01 -8.50
C VAL A 4 -72.09 -36.14 -7.96
N ASN A 5 -71.10 -36.31 -8.84
CA ASN A 5 -69.68 -36.24 -8.50
C ASN A 5 -69.24 -34.78 -8.30
N ARG A 6 -68.81 -34.41 -7.11
CA ARG A 6 -68.12 -33.15 -6.84
C ARG A 6 -66.63 -33.35 -7.02
N PHE A 7 -66.05 -32.73 -8.06
CA PHE A 7 -64.61 -32.55 -8.20
C PHE A 7 -64.14 -31.43 -7.29
N LEU A 8 -63.25 -31.76 -6.37
CA LEU A 8 -62.52 -30.82 -5.53
C LEU A 8 -61.25 -30.40 -6.27
N LEU A 9 -61.19 -29.14 -6.73
CA LEU A 9 -59.99 -28.57 -7.36
C LEU A 9 -59.05 -28.08 -6.25
N LEU A 10 -57.94 -28.80 -6.05
CA LEU A 10 -56.86 -28.37 -5.14
C LEU A 10 -55.97 -27.37 -5.91
N VAL A 11 -56.05 -26.08 -5.59
CA VAL A 11 -55.13 -25.05 -6.08
C VAL A 11 -53.88 -25.09 -5.17
N ILE A 12 -52.78 -25.67 -5.67
CA ILE A 12 -51.49 -25.59 -5.03
C ILE A 12 -50.87 -24.21 -5.36
N VAL A 13 -50.92 -23.28 -4.43
CA VAL A 13 -50.22 -22.01 -4.50
C VAL A 13 -48.75 -22.29 -4.09
N SER A 14 -47.87 -22.46 -5.06
CA SER A 14 -46.43 -22.50 -4.85
C SER A 14 -45.95 -21.09 -4.54
N CYS A 15 -45.78 -20.75 -3.27
CA CYS A 15 -45.06 -19.57 -2.83
C CYS A 15 -43.57 -19.76 -3.10
N SER A 16 -43.12 -19.26 -4.25
CA SER A 16 -41.70 -19.10 -4.53
C SER A 16 -41.12 -18.00 -3.61
N PHE A 17 -40.54 -18.37 -2.49
CA PHE A 17 -39.74 -17.46 -1.68
C PHE A 17 -38.48 -17.09 -2.48
N LEU A 18 -38.54 -16.02 -3.25
CA LEU A 18 -37.37 -15.30 -3.69
C LEU A 18 -36.68 -14.74 -2.43
N GLN A 19 -35.73 -15.50 -1.88
CA GLN A 19 -34.76 -14.96 -0.94
C GLN A 19 -33.96 -13.91 -1.67
N LEU A 20 -34.37 -12.66 -1.59
CA LEU A 20 -33.51 -11.52 -1.83
C LEU A 20 -32.36 -11.64 -0.80
N LYS A 21 -31.25 -12.27 -1.19
CA LYS A 21 -29.99 -12.11 -0.44
C LYS A 21 -29.70 -10.61 -0.49
N ALA A 22 -29.92 -9.93 0.64
CA ALA A 22 -29.43 -8.57 0.79
C ALA A 22 -27.97 -8.59 0.41
N GLN A 23 -27.62 -7.85 -0.65
CA GLN A 23 -26.24 -7.78 -1.12
C GLN A 23 -25.40 -7.24 0.05
N GLN A 24 -24.55 -8.10 0.61
CA GLN A 24 -23.73 -7.72 1.76
C GLN A 24 -22.89 -6.49 1.35
N LYS A 25 -23.00 -5.41 2.12
CA LYS A 25 -22.25 -4.18 1.85
C LYS A 25 -20.76 -4.50 1.74
N ARG A 26 -20.14 -4.13 0.63
CA ARG A 26 -18.68 -4.27 0.45
C ARG A 26 -17.97 -3.35 1.44
N LEU A 27 -16.96 -3.88 2.11
CA LEU A 27 -16.07 -3.10 2.97
C LEU A 27 -15.15 -2.25 2.12
N THR A 28 -14.70 -1.12 2.68
CA THR A 28 -13.71 -0.25 2.02
C THR A 28 -12.48 -0.06 2.90
N TYR A 29 -11.34 0.21 2.26
CA TYR A 29 -10.09 0.58 2.92
C TYR A 29 -9.46 1.78 2.22
N CYS A 30 -8.46 2.38 2.83
CA CYS A 30 -7.66 3.48 2.25
C CYS A 30 -6.20 3.34 2.68
N ASN A 31 -5.27 3.53 1.74
CA ASN A 31 -3.85 3.57 2.05
C ASN A 31 -3.40 4.97 2.54
N PRO A 32 -2.41 5.07 3.44
CA PRO A 32 -1.71 3.98 4.14
C PRO A 32 -2.66 3.17 5.03
N LEU A 33 -2.36 1.89 5.25
CA LEU A 33 -3.18 1.04 6.11
C LEU A 33 -3.21 1.60 7.54
N ASN A 34 -4.37 1.57 8.17
CA ASN A 34 -4.53 1.96 9.57
C ASN A 34 -4.10 0.83 10.50
N LEU A 35 -2.80 0.76 10.77
CA LEU A 35 -2.19 -0.16 11.71
C LEU A 35 -1.54 0.64 12.86
N ASP A 36 -1.47 0.04 14.02
CA ASP A 36 -0.77 0.60 15.17
C ASP A 36 0.75 0.44 15.04
N TYR A 37 1.34 1.08 14.00
CA TYR A 37 2.76 1.03 13.69
C TYR A 37 3.65 1.32 14.91
N GLY A 38 4.71 0.52 15.10
CA GLY A 38 5.76 0.81 16.09
C GLY A 38 6.62 2.02 15.68
N TYR A 39 7.23 2.66 16.66
CA TYR A 39 8.26 3.66 16.45
C TYR A 39 9.58 2.97 16.13
N THR A 40 10.46 3.62 15.34
CA THR A 40 11.77 3.01 15.06
C THR A 40 12.50 2.66 16.36
N PRO A 41 13.01 1.42 16.51
CA PRO A 41 13.78 1.05 17.69
C PRO A 41 15.21 1.59 17.65
N PHE A 42 15.71 1.97 16.46
CA PHE A 42 17.09 2.38 16.24
C PHE A 42 17.28 3.85 16.57
N LYS A 43 18.08 4.14 17.60
CA LYS A 43 18.37 5.51 18.03
C LYS A 43 19.00 6.36 16.93
N ASP A 44 19.85 5.76 16.10
CA ASP A 44 20.49 6.45 14.99
C ASP A 44 19.51 6.91 13.93
N PHE A 45 18.41 6.18 13.69
CA PHE A 45 17.34 6.59 12.79
C PHE A 45 16.43 7.65 13.41
N ALA A 46 16.50 7.87 14.72
CA ALA A 46 15.71 8.84 15.46
C ALA A 46 16.45 10.17 15.76
N LYS A 47 17.61 10.41 15.17
CA LYS A 47 18.41 11.64 15.38
C LYS A 47 17.64 12.93 15.03
N TRP A 48 16.80 12.88 14.02
CA TRP A 48 15.99 14.01 13.55
C TRP A 48 14.56 14.02 14.10
N GLY A 49 14.32 13.24 15.12
CA GLY A 49 13.05 13.05 15.80
C GLY A 49 12.56 11.61 15.75
N LYS A 50 11.90 11.20 16.82
CA LYS A 50 11.29 9.86 16.90
C LYS A 50 10.07 9.80 15.99
N HIS A 51 9.88 8.71 15.32
CA HIS A 51 8.83 8.52 14.31
C HIS A 51 8.40 7.06 14.19
N ARG A 52 7.16 6.85 13.78
CA ARG A 52 6.67 5.52 13.42
C ARG A 52 7.31 5.05 12.13
N THR A 53 7.61 3.76 12.06
CA THR A 53 8.11 3.17 10.82
C THR A 53 7.69 1.71 10.69
N THR A 54 7.53 1.28 9.47
CA THR A 54 7.43 -0.12 9.08
C THR A 54 7.76 -0.25 7.60
N ALA A 55 8.15 -1.44 7.15
CA ALA A 55 8.45 -1.69 5.75
C ALA A 55 8.48 -3.19 5.44
N ASP A 56 8.82 -3.51 4.20
CA ASP A 56 9.15 -4.86 3.76
C ASP A 56 8.07 -5.88 4.20
N PRO A 57 6.80 -5.58 3.88
CA PRO A 57 5.69 -6.36 4.42
C PRO A 57 5.46 -7.65 3.67
N THR A 58 5.00 -8.68 4.38
CA THR A 58 4.43 -9.88 3.79
C THR A 58 3.08 -10.21 4.39
N VAL A 59 2.16 -10.68 3.53
CA VAL A 59 0.85 -11.19 3.96
C VAL A 59 0.72 -12.64 3.54
N THR A 60 0.28 -13.48 4.47
CA THR A 60 0.05 -14.91 4.22
C THR A 60 -1.33 -15.32 4.67
N LEU A 61 -2.06 -16.01 3.81
CA LEU A 61 -3.32 -16.66 4.16
C LEU A 61 -3.01 -18.03 4.78
N PHE A 62 -3.36 -18.20 6.04
CA PHE A 62 -3.17 -19.46 6.78
C PHE A 62 -4.39 -19.77 7.62
N LYS A 63 -4.95 -20.98 7.46
CA LYS A 63 -6.17 -21.43 8.15
C LYS A 63 -7.33 -20.42 8.10
N GLY A 64 -7.53 -19.82 6.91
CA GLY A 64 -8.62 -18.87 6.64
C GLY A 64 -8.43 -17.47 7.24
N LYS A 65 -7.26 -17.17 7.82
CA LYS A 65 -6.89 -15.85 8.35
C LYS A 65 -5.68 -15.28 7.64
N TYR A 66 -5.61 -13.98 7.56
CA TYR A 66 -4.47 -13.25 7.01
C TYR A 66 -3.50 -12.89 8.13
N TYR A 67 -2.22 -13.15 7.93
CA TYR A 67 -1.14 -12.78 8.84
C TYR A 67 -0.21 -11.82 8.13
N LEU A 68 0.03 -10.66 8.76
CA LEU A 68 0.86 -9.60 8.23
C LEU A 68 2.09 -9.42 9.12
N PHE A 69 3.26 -9.59 8.53
CA PHE A 69 4.55 -9.34 9.16
C PHE A 69 5.23 -8.17 8.46
N SER A 70 6.03 -7.41 9.20
CA SER A 70 6.71 -6.23 8.65
C SER A 70 7.88 -5.83 9.52
N THR A 71 8.85 -5.14 8.94
CA THR A 71 10.08 -4.69 9.59
C THR A 71 9.82 -3.87 10.86
N ASN A 72 10.56 -4.17 11.93
CA ASN A 72 10.66 -3.40 13.18
C ASN A 72 9.34 -3.24 13.97
N GLN A 73 8.45 -4.23 13.92
CA GLN A 73 7.13 -4.08 14.56
C GLN A 73 7.01 -4.70 15.95
N PHE A 74 7.98 -5.45 16.45
CA PHE A 74 7.89 -6.16 17.75
C PHE A 74 6.69 -7.10 17.83
N GLY A 75 6.30 -7.67 16.70
CA GLY A 75 5.15 -8.51 16.54
C GLY A 75 4.64 -8.56 15.12
N TYR A 76 3.39 -8.92 15.00
CA TYR A 76 2.69 -9.06 13.72
C TYR A 76 1.19 -8.86 13.92
N TRP A 77 0.46 -8.74 12.81
CA TRP A 77 -0.99 -8.62 12.84
C TRP A 77 -1.65 -9.84 12.19
N TRP A 78 -2.88 -10.11 12.61
CA TRP A 78 -3.76 -11.02 11.89
C TRP A 78 -5.14 -10.40 11.69
N SER A 79 -5.85 -10.86 10.65
CA SER A 79 -7.18 -10.39 10.29
C SER A 79 -8.02 -11.50 9.65
N ASP A 80 -9.35 -11.43 9.83
CA ASP A 80 -10.31 -12.29 9.14
C ASP A 80 -10.75 -11.71 7.78
N ASP A 81 -10.53 -10.39 7.55
CA ASP A 81 -11.16 -9.60 6.48
C ASP A 81 -10.22 -8.61 5.77
N MET A 82 -8.92 -8.57 6.08
CA MET A 82 -7.92 -7.63 5.56
C MET A 82 -8.16 -6.16 5.96
N LEU A 83 -9.14 -5.87 6.82
CA LEU A 83 -9.48 -4.54 7.30
C LEU A 83 -9.25 -4.38 8.80
N ASN A 84 -9.75 -5.33 9.57
CA ASN A 84 -9.69 -5.32 11.04
C ASN A 84 -8.48 -6.14 11.50
N TRP A 85 -7.34 -5.48 11.64
CA TRP A 85 -6.07 -6.09 12.03
C TRP A 85 -5.92 -6.11 13.56
N LYS A 86 -5.52 -7.26 14.09
CA LYS A 86 -5.29 -7.50 15.52
C LYS A 86 -3.82 -7.76 15.73
N PHE A 87 -3.18 -6.93 16.54
CA PHE A 87 -1.75 -7.04 16.84
C PHE A 87 -1.46 -8.16 17.84
N VAL A 88 -0.41 -8.92 17.56
CA VAL A 88 0.18 -9.90 18.48
C VAL A 88 1.59 -9.44 18.80
N SER A 89 1.86 -9.12 20.05
CA SER A 89 3.17 -8.68 20.51
C SER A 89 4.12 -9.87 20.62
N ARG A 90 5.20 -9.84 19.85
CA ARG A 90 6.24 -10.87 19.90
C ARG A 90 7.53 -10.37 19.27
N ARG A 91 8.64 -10.58 19.97
CA ARG A 91 9.96 -10.50 19.35
C ARG A 91 10.37 -11.85 18.78
N PHE A 92 10.83 -11.85 17.53
CA PHE A 92 11.38 -13.03 16.87
C PHE A 92 12.89 -13.18 17.03
N LEU A 93 13.49 -12.36 17.90
CA LEU A 93 14.88 -12.48 18.30
C LEU A 93 15.00 -13.43 19.50
N ARG A 94 16.10 -14.16 19.56
CA ARG A 94 16.43 -14.97 20.74
C ARG A 94 16.98 -14.08 21.84
N PRO A 95 16.78 -14.42 23.13
CA PRO A 95 17.22 -13.57 24.23
C PRO A 95 18.70 -13.17 24.18
N TYR A 96 19.59 -14.06 23.72
CA TYR A 96 21.02 -13.77 23.59
C TYR A 96 21.39 -12.91 22.37
N ASN A 97 20.46 -12.71 21.43
CA ASN A 97 20.62 -11.85 20.25
C ASN A 97 20.00 -10.48 20.45
N GLU A 98 19.34 -10.26 21.57
CA GLU A 98 18.66 -9.00 21.84
C GLU A 98 19.66 -7.90 22.20
N ASN A 99 20.43 -7.45 21.21
CA ASN A 99 21.12 -6.17 21.34
C ASN A 99 20.10 -5.04 21.43
N GLN A 100 20.45 -4.01 22.18
CA GLN A 100 19.58 -2.87 22.33
C GLN A 100 19.30 -2.21 20.97
N GLY A 101 18.06 -2.30 20.52
CA GLY A 101 17.59 -1.74 19.27
C GLY A 101 17.52 -2.73 18.09
N ASP A 102 18.02 -3.96 18.18
CA ASP A 102 17.84 -4.96 17.12
C ASP A 102 16.40 -5.49 17.09
N GLU A 103 15.88 -5.74 15.90
CA GLU A 103 14.54 -6.26 15.65
C GLU A 103 14.49 -6.95 14.29
N LEU A 104 13.48 -7.79 14.07
CA LEU A 104 13.28 -8.50 12.80
C LEU A 104 13.04 -7.52 11.65
N CYS A 105 13.85 -7.62 10.61
CA CYS A 105 13.74 -6.86 9.38
C CYS A 105 13.37 -7.78 8.21
N ALA A 106 12.64 -7.23 7.23
CA ALA A 106 12.25 -7.92 6.00
C ALA A 106 11.76 -9.36 6.22
N PRO A 107 10.67 -9.56 6.98
CA PRO A 107 10.19 -10.90 7.31
C PRO A 107 9.64 -11.61 6.07
N ALA A 108 9.98 -12.90 5.92
CA ALA A 108 9.39 -13.80 4.95
C ALA A 108 8.57 -14.88 5.65
N THR A 109 7.53 -15.34 4.98
CA THR A 109 6.62 -16.37 5.48
C THR A 109 6.52 -17.54 4.51
N LEU A 110 6.24 -18.74 5.04
CA LEU A 110 5.95 -19.92 4.25
C LEU A 110 4.92 -20.80 4.96
N VAL A 111 3.93 -21.29 4.22
CA VAL A 111 2.99 -22.29 4.72
C VAL A 111 3.42 -23.67 4.27
N LEU A 112 3.68 -24.57 5.22
CA LEU A 112 3.95 -25.98 4.98
C LEU A 112 2.91 -26.85 5.70
N GLY A 113 1.89 -27.29 4.98
CA GLY A 113 0.79 -28.08 5.54
C GLY A 113 0.06 -27.30 6.64
N ASP A 114 0.14 -27.78 7.88
CA ASP A 114 -0.53 -27.21 9.06
C ASP A 114 0.35 -26.18 9.81
N THR A 115 1.44 -25.73 9.23
CA THR A 115 2.44 -24.90 9.89
C THR A 115 2.73 -23.63 9.10
N LEU A 116 2.71 -22.49 9.78
CA LEU A 116 3.23 -21.21 9.30
C LEU A 116 4.68 -21.03 9.78
N LEU A 117 5.57 -20.79 8.85
CA LEU A 117 6.98 -20.48 9.09
C LEU A 117 7.23 -18.99 8.91
N VAL A 118 8.15 -18.43 9.70
CA VAL A 118 8.62 -17.03 9.61
C VAL A 118 10.13 -16.98 9.79
N ILE A 119 10.79 -16.22 8.92
CA ILE A 119 12.20 -15.83 9.03
C ILE A 119 12.32 -14.35 8.67
N GLY A 120 13.39 -13.70 9.08
CA GLY A 120 13.73 -12.34 8.66
C GLY A 120 15.19 -12.02 8.97
N SER A 121 15.64 -10.88 8.49
CA SER A 121 16.99 -10.40 8.70
C SER A 121 17.17 -9.85 10.11
N THR A 122 18.36 -10.04 10.69
CA THR A 122 18.78 -9.40 11.94
C THR A 122 20.21 -8.88 11.81
N TYR A 123 20.54 -7.79 12.48
CA TYR A 123 21.90 -7.24 12.48
C TYR A 123 22.90 -8.14 13.22
N ASN A 124 22.42 -9.01 14.10
CA ASN A 124 23.24 -10.02 14.80
C ASN A 124 23.62 -11.21 13.91
N LYS A 125 23.08 -11.32 12.71
CA LYS A 125 23.31 -12.43 11.75
C LYS A 125 22.92 -13.82 12.28
N ASP A 126 22.08 -13.87 13.28
CA ASP A 126 21.64 -15.07 13.95
C ASP A 126 20.20 -15.38 13.55
N PHE A 127 20.06 -15.95 12.35
CA PHE A 127 18.76 -16.20 11.73
C PHE A 127 18.11 -17.45 12.34
N THR A 128 17.00 -17.27 13.03
CA THR A 128 16.16 -18.37 13.49
C THR A 128 14.94 -18.50 12.58
N LEU A 129 14.69 -19.70 12.11
CA LEU A 129 13.43 -20.02 11.41
C LEU A 129 12.38 -20.41 12.46
N TRP A 130 11.35 -19.62 12.60
CA TRP A 130 10.26 -19.83 13.55
C TRP A 130 9.09 -20.55 12.92
N MET A 131 8.37 -21.36 13.71
CA MET A 131 7.15 -22.03 13.27
C MET A 131 6.03 -21.97 14.29
N SER A 132 4.78 -21.91 13.78
CA SER A 132 3.56 -21.98 14.57
C SER A 132 2.45 -22.72 13.83
N THR A 133 1.65 -23.48 14.57
CA THR A 133 0.39 -24.06 14.08
C THR A 133 -0.82 -23.23 14.52
N ASN A 134 -0.60 -22.26 15.43
CA ASN A 134 -1.66 -21.40 15.99
C ASN A 134 -1.17 -19.97 16.27
N PRO A 135 -0.80 -19.22 15.22
CA PRO A 135 -0.19 -17.90 15.40
C PRO A 135 -1.15 -16.83 15.97
N THR A 136 -2.46 -17.06 16.01
CA THR A 136 -3.39 -16.14 16.69
C THR A 136 -3.17 -16.08 18.21
N LYS A 137 -2.51 -17.08 18.79
CA LYS A 137 -2.22 -17.19 20.23
C LYS A 137 -0.75 -17.01 20.59
N ASP A 138 0.07 -16.50 19.67
CA ASP A 138 1.52 -16.36 19.89
C ASP A 138 2.22 -17.68 20.28
N GLU A 139 1.81 -18.79 19.70
CA GLU A 139 2.39 -20.12 19.97
C GLU A 139 3.49 -20.42 18.93
N TRP A 140 4.70 -19.91 19.17
CA TRP A 140 5.85 -20.09 18.30
C TRP A 140 6.97 -20.89 18.96
N LYS A 141 7.68 -21.67 18.13
CA LYS A 141 8.92 -22.35 18.51
C LYS A 141 9.91 -22.32 17.33
N PRO A 142 11.22 -22.46 17.59
CA PRO A 142 12.17 -22.62 16.50
C PRO A 142 11.88 -23.89 15.68
N ALA A 143 11.79 -23.75 14.37
CA ALA A 143 11.87 -24.87 13.43
C ALA A 143 13.35 -25.22 13.15
N LYS A 144 14.18 -24.17 13.13
CA LYS A 144 15.64 -24.26 13.02
C LYS A 144 16.24 -23.14 13.85
N ASP A 145 17.01 -23.51 14.88
CA ASP A 145 17.63 -22.54 15.79
C ASP A 145 18.66 -21.65 15.10
N TYR A 146 19.43 -22.23 14.21
CA TYR A 146 20.42 -21.54 13.43
C TYR A 146 20.25 -21.90 11.95
N PHE A 147 19.74 -20.94 11.18
CA PHE A 147 19.50 -21.12 9.76
C PHE A 147 20.73 -20.69 8.96
N LYS A 148 21.41 -21.64 8.34
CA LYS A 148 22.73 -21.45 7.71
C LYS A 148 22.72 -20.60 6.43
N VAL A 149 21.59 -20.50 5.77
CA VAL A 149 21.49 -19.68 4.56
C VAL A 149 21.45 -18.22 5.01
N GLY A 150 22.47 -17.46 4.71
CA GLY A 150 22.53 -16.04 5.04
C GLY A 150 21.37 -15.31 4.36
N ALA A 151 20.41 -14.81 5.16
CA ALA A 151 19.14 -14.39 4.65
C ALA A 151 18.91 -12.89 4.93
N TRP A 152 19.60 -12.02 4.18
CA TRP A 152 19.16 -10.65 4.05
C TRP A 152 18.03 -10.60 3.04
N ASP A 153 16.91 -9.98 3.45
CA ASP A 153 15.68 -9.80 2.69
C ASP A 153 15.19 -11.12 2.06
N PRO A 154 14.90 -12.13 2.90
CA PRO A 154 14.56 -13.46 2.41
C PRO A 154 13.18 -13.50 1.77
N GLY A 155 13.01 -14.42 0.81
CA GLY A 155 11.73 -14.91 0.32
C GLY A 155 11.72 -16.42 0.38
N MET A 156 10.63 -17.04 0.83
CA MET A 156 10.49 -18.49 0.88
C MET A 156 9.38 -18.96 -0.05
N PHE A 157 9.57 -20.11 -0.68
CA PHE A 157 8.61 -20.69 -1.60
C PHE A 157 8.56 -22.21 -1.46
N ALA A 158 7.36 -22.79 -1.39
CA ALA A 158 7.12 -24.22 -1.52
C ALA A 158 6.47 -24.49 -2.87
N ASP A 159 7.08 -25.37 -3.66
CA ASP A 159 6.54 -25.77 -4.95
C ASP A 159 5.49 -26.90 -4.81
N ASP A 160 4.69 -27.10 -5.85
CA ASP A 160 3.64 -28.14 -5.91
C ASP A 160 4.20 -29.56 -5.79
N ASP A 161 5.46 -29.78 -6.17
CA ASP A 161 6.16 -31.06 -6.00
C ASP A 161 6.69 -31.30 -4.58
N GLY A 162 6.48 -30.33 -3.68
CA GLY A 162 6.85 -30.39 -2.27
C GLY A 162 8.28 -29.93 -1.96
N ARG A 163 9.08 -29.53 -2.95
CA ARG A 163 10.39 -28.89 -2.72
C ARG A 163 10.23 -27.50 -2.16
N VAL A 164 11.22 -27.05 -1.41
CA VAL A 164 11.22 -25.75 -0.76
C VAL A 164 12.45 -24.96 -1.19
N TYR A 165 12.25 -23.68 -1.43
CA TYR A 165 13.29 -22.77 -1.89
C TYR A 165 13.35 -21.53 -1.00
N ILE A 166 14.57 -20.97 -0.86
CA ILE A 166 14.80 -19.66 -0.29
C ILE A 166 15.48 -18.77 -1.31
N TYR A 167 15.04 -17.52 -1.38
CA TYR A 167 15.67 -16.46 -2.16
C TYR A 167 16.13 -15.38 -1.19
N HIS A 168 17.25 -14.71 -1.46
CA HIS A 168 17.79 -13.68 -0.57
C HIS A 168 18.80 -12.80 -1.29
N GLY A 169 19.04 -11.64 -0.73
CA GLY A 169 20.02 -10.66 -1.19
C GLY A 169 19.51 -9.24 -1.02
N SER A 170 20.44 -8.32 -0.78
CA SER A 170 20.16 -6.90 -0.57
C SER A 170 21.44 -6.15 -0.91
N SER A 171 21.51 -5.52 -2.11
CA SER A 171 22.76 -4.95 -2.61
C SER A 171 22.55 -4.02 -3.81
N ASN A 172 23.49 -3.10 -4.00
CA ASN A 172 23.64 -2.31 -5.23
C ASN A 172 24.40 -3.05 -6.34
N THR A 173 25.18 -4.06 -6.00
CA THR A 173 26.16 -4.66 -6.92
C THR A 173 26.08 -6.18 -7.02
N LEU A 174 25.60 -6.86 -5.96
CA LEU A 174 25.48 -8.30 -5.94
C LEU A 174 24.10 -8.72 -6.43
N PRO A 175 23.99 -9.88 -7.10
CA PRO A 175 22.71 -10.43 -7.53
C PRO A 175 21.88 -10.91 -6.33
N LEU A 176 20.59 -11.14 -6.56
CA LEU A 176 19.79 -11.98 -5.69
C LEU A 176 20.16 -13.45 -5.91
N TYR A 177 20.09 -14.23 -4.85
CA TYR A 177 20.42 -15.64 -4.86
C TYR A 177 19.21 -16.50 -4.55
N GLY A 178 19.21 -17.72 -5.08
CA GLY A 178 18.22 -18.75 -4.77
C GLY A 178 18.91 -20.07 -4.38
N GLN A 179 18.29 -20.83 -3.49
CA GLN A 179 18.78 -22.14 -3.10
C GLN A 179 17.63 -23.06 -2.70
N GLU A 180 17.71 -24.32 -3.06
CA GLU A 180 16.81 -25.35 -2.52
C GLU A 180 17.21 -25.67 -1.08
N ILE A 181 16.22 -25.92 -0.21
CA ILE A 181 16.42 -26.32 1.17
C ILE A 181 15.62 -27.59 1.46
N ASP A 182 16.15 -28.45 2.30
CA ASP A 182 15.47 -29.67 2.72
C ASP A 182 14.22 -29.31 3.54
N ARG A 183 13.09 -29.85 3.14
CA ARG A 183 11.79 -29.52 3.72
C ARG A 183 11.64 -29.89 5.21
N LYS A 184 12.44 -30.85 5.70
CA LYS A 184 12.36 -31.36 7.09
C LYS A 184 13.44 -30.79 7.99
N THR A 185 14.64 -30.70 7.47
CA THR A 185 15.81 -30.26 8.26
C THR A 185 16.13 -28.80 8.07
N PHE A 186 15.61 -28.16 7.00
CA PHE A 186 15.90 -26.79 6.57
C PHE A 186 17.38 -26.56 6.29
N GLU A 187 18.12 -27.61 5.95
CA GLU A 187 19.50 -27.52 5.48
C GLU A 187 19.52 -27.21 3.99
N PRO A 188 20.51 -26.45 3.49
CA PRO A 188 20.64 -26.17 2.07
C PRO A 188 20.94 -27.44 1.28
N ILE A 189 20.32 -27.55 0.09
CA ILE A 189 20.53 -28.63 -0.89
C ILE A 189 21.20 -28.02 -2.12
N GLY A 190 22.35 -28.58 -2.51
CA GLY A 190 23.10 -28.10 -3.67
C GLY A 190 23.69 -26.72 -3.51
N PRO A 191 24.21 -26.13 -4.59
CA PRO A 191 24.85 -24.82 -4.57
C PRO A 191 23.81 -23.70 -4.55
N LYS A 192 24.20 -22.55 -3.98
CA LYS A 192 23.50 -21.27 -4.15
C LYS A 192 23.63 -20.80 -5.60
N VAL A 193 22.52 -20.36 -6.20
CA VAL A 193 22.42 -19.92 -7.61
C VAL A 193 22.18 -18.42 -7.68
N GLU A 194 22.86 -17.74 -8.57
CA GLU A 194 22.53 -16.35 -8.93
C GLU A 194 21.22 -16.35 -9.73
N THR A 195 20.23 -15.55 -9.30
CA THR A 195 18.91 -15.50 -9.92
C THR A 195 18.65 -14.23 -10.71
N LEU A 196 18.74 -13.08 -10.07
CA LEU A 196 18.42 -11.77 -10.66
C LEU A 196 19.57 -10.79 -10.47
N LYS A 197 19.69 -9.88 -11.46
CA LYS A 197 20.61 -8.74 -11.39
C LYS A 197 19.95 -7.53 -12.04
N LEU A 198 20.22 -6.32 -11.52
CA LEU A 198 19.75 -5.07 -12.11
C LEU A 198 20.46 -4.80 -13.44
N ASP A 199 19.71 -4.17 -14.36
CA ASP A 199 20.24 -3.52 -15.57
C ASP A 199 19.75 -2.07 -15.62
N TRP A 200 20.23 -1.25 -14.70
CA TRP A 200 19.84 0.15 -14.58
C TRP A 200 20.29 1.00 -15.77
N GLU A 201 21.21 0.51 -16.61
CA GLU A 201 21.59 1.16 -17.87
C GLU A 201 20.48 1.04 -18.93
N GLU A 202 19.75 -0.07 -18.96
CA GLU A 202 18.57 -0.28 -19.80
C GLU A 202 17.30 0.23 -19.13
N HIS A 203 17.08 -0.12 -17.84
CA HIS A 203 15.82 0.11 -17.13
C HIS A 203 15.89 1.37 -16.28
N GLY A 204 15.26 2.46 -16.73
CA GLY A 204 15.29 3.75 -16.04
C GLY A 204 14.72 3.70 -14.61
N TRP A 205 13.69 2.91 -14.36
CA TRP A 205 13.09 2.78 -13.03
C TRP A 205 14.02 2.12 -11.99
N GLU A 206 15.02 1.35 -12.44
CA GLU A 206 16.02 0.72 -11.57
C GLU A 206 17.12 1.70 -11.10
N ARG A 207 17.16 2.92 -11.63
CA ARG A 207 18.12 3.94 -11.20
C ARG A 207 17.80 4.44 -9.81
N PHE A 208 18.83 4.66 -9.02
CA PHE A 208 18.73 5.30 -7.71
C PHE A 208 18.22 6.75 -7.81
N GLY A 209 17.83 7.34 -6.68
CA GLY A 209 17.39 8.73 -6.56
C GLY A 209 15.88 8.90 -6.40
N GLU A 210 15.48 10.07 -5.89
CA GLU A 210 14.07 10.39 -5.59
C GLU A 210 13.14 10.23 -6.81
N ASN A 211 13.65 10.47 -8.03
CA ASN A 211 12.89 10.36 -9.26
C ASN A 211 13.52 9.36 -10.25
N ASN A 212 14.28 8.38 -9.80
CA ASN A 212 15.09 7.49 -10.65
C ASN A 212 16.04 8.27 -11.58
N ASP A 213 16.68 9.31 -11.06
CA ASP A 213 17.43 10.28 -11.83
C ASP A 213 18.94 10.30 -11.54
N ASN A 214 19.41 9.49 -10.59
CA ASN A 214 20.82 9.37 -10.30
C ASN A 214 21.52 8.52 -11.37
N VAL A 215 22.44 9.15 -12.10
CA VAL A 215 23.20 8.51 -13.20
C VAL A 215 24.57 7.97 -12.75
N PHE A 216 24.91 8.10 -11.47
CA PHE A 216 26.22 7.72 -10.92
C PHE A 216 26.14 6.52 -9.97
N LEU A 217 24.99 6.28 -9.38
CA LEU A 217 24.80 5.21 -8.41
C LEU A 217 23.85 4.16 -8.95
N THR A 218 24.29 2.92 -8.90
CA THR A 218 23.45 1.75 -9.17
C THR A 218 22.26 1.75 -8.21
N GLY A 219 21.07 1.40 -8.69
CA GLY A 219 19.92 1.14 -7.85
C GLY A 219 20.18 0.04 -6.86
N PHE A 220 19.38 -0.01 -5.82
CA PHE A 220 19.41 -1.07 -4.82
C PHE A 220 18.42 -2.17 -5.20
N MET A 221 18.80 -3.42 -5.05
CA MET A 221 17.93 -4.58 -5.30
C MET A 221 17.81 -5.41 -4.03
N GLU A 222 16.58 -5.74 -3.65
CA GLU A 222 16.24 -6.42 -2.41
C GLU A 222 14.89 -7.15 -2.51
N GLY A 223 14.36 -7.69 -1.42
CA GLY A 223 12.95 -8.06 -1.28
C GLY A 223 12.48 -9.20 -2.18
N SER A 224 13.20 -10.32 -2.17
CA SER A 224 12.83 -11.47 -2.97
C SER A 224 11.46 -12.05 -2.59
N TRP A 225 10.56 -12.23 -3.56
CA TRP A 225 9.28 -12.92 -3.37
C TRP A 225 8.93 -13.77 -4.58
N MET A 226 8.49 -15.02 -4.37
CA MET A 226 8.15 -15.93 -5.45
C MET A 226 6.66 -16.24 -5.50
N ASN A 227 6.07 -16.11 -6.70
CA ASN A 227 4.77 -16.68 -7.02
C ASN A 227 4.87 -17.68 -8.17
N LYS A 228 3.99 -18.68 -8.17
CA LYS A 228 3.78 -19.58 -9.31
C LYS A 228 2.40 -19.32 -9.92
N HIS A 229 2.34 -19.18 -11.23
CA HIS A 229 1.10 -19.00 -11.97
C HIS A 229 1.21 -19.66 -13.34
N ASP A 230 0.22 -20.50 -13.70
CA ASP A 230 0.16 -21.24 -14.97
C ASP A 230 1.48 -21.95 -15.33
N GLY A 231 2.10 -22.60 -14.33
CA GLY A 231 3.35 -23.35 -14.48
C GLY A 231 4.61 -22.48 -14.60
N LYS A 232 4.50 -21.16 -14.59
CA LYS A 232 5.64 -20.23 -14.59
C LYS A 232 5.94 -19.72 -13.18
N TYR A 233 7.19 -19.35 -12.96
CA TYR A 233 7.72 -18.85 -11.70
C TYR A 233 8.04 -17.37 -11.84
N TYR A 234 7.46 -16.54 -10.97
CA TYR A 234 7.54 -15.09 -10.97
C TYR A 234 8.35 -14.64 -9.77
N LEU A 235 9.65 -14.43 -9.97
CA LEU A 235 10.54 -13.94 -8.91
C LEU A 235 10.53 -12.42 -8.90
N GLN A 236 9.93 -11.86 -7.86
CA GLN A 236 9.76 -10.43 -7.63
C GLN A 236 10.95 -9.87 -6.86
N PHE A 237 11.19 -8.57 -6.98
CA PHE A 237 12.24 -7.85 -6.25
C PHE A 237 11.87 -6.38 -6.11
N GLY A 238 12.30 -5.74 -5.02
CA GLY A 238 12.23 -4.30 -4.80
C GLY A 238 13.43 -3.57 -5.38
N GLY A 239 13.21 -2.44 -6.00
CA GLY A 239 14.21 -1.51 -6.56
C GLY A 239 13.59 -0.11 -6.67
N SER A 240 14.26 0.92 -6.77
CA SER A 240 15.67 1.28 -6.89
C SER A 240 16.31 1.71 -5.58
N GLY A 241 15.50 2.04 -4.57
CA GLY A 241 15.90 2.52 -3.24
C GLY A 241 14.70 3.00 -2.46
N THR A 242 14.56 2.54 -1.22
CA THR A 242 13.38 2.72 -0.36
C THR A 242 13.07 4.18 0.00
N GLU A 243 14.02 5.08 -0.15
CA GLU A 243 13.89 6.52 0.14
C GLU A 243 13.24 7.31 -0.99
N GLY A 244 13.22 6.77 -2.22
CA GLY A 244 12.72 7.46 -3.40
C GLY A 244 11.25 7.22 -3.69
N ARG A 245 10.58 8.21 -4.31
CA ARG A 245 9.23 8.02 -4.84
C ARG A 245 9.16 6.98 -5.97
N GLY A 246 10.29 6.74 -6.64
CA GLY A 246 10.44 5.75 -7.69
C GLY A 246 10.61 4.32 -7.17
N TYR A 247 10.66 4.10 -5.86
CA TYR A 247 10.73 2.77 -5.27
C TYR A 247 9.55 1.90 -5.73
N ALA A 248 9.87 0.74 -6.33
CA ALA A 248 8.91 -0.07 -7.05
C ALA A 248 9.27 -1.55 -6.95
N ASP A 249 8.37 -2.44 -7.38
CA ASP A 249 8.69 -3.85 -7.53
C ASP A 249 8.71 -4.24 -9.00
N GLY A 250 9.79 -4.94 -9.37
CA GLY A 250 9.95 -5.63 -10.63
C GLY A 250 9.78 -7.14 -10.48
N VAL A 251 9.71 -7.83 -11.63
CA VAL A 251 9.57 -9.28 -11.68
C VAL A 251 10.33 -9.87 -12.87
N PHE A 252 10.94 -11.02 -12.64
CA PHE A 252 11.49 -11.87 -13.67
C PHE A 252 10.70 -13.19 -13.73
N VAL A 253 10.59 -13.78 -14.90
CA VAL A 253 9.76 -14.97 -15.14
C VAL A 253 10.64 -16.13 -15.63
N GLY A 254 10.45 -17.31 -15.06
CA GLY A 254 11.19 -18.54 -15.41
C GLY A 254 10.30 -19.76 -15.52
N ASP A 255 10.89 -20.83 -16.06
CA ASP A 255 10.24 -22.16 -16.17
C ASP A 255 10.56 -23.07 -14.99
N LYS A 256 11.47 -22.67 -14.13
CA LYS A 256 11.94 -23.42 -12.96
C LYS A 256 12.13 -22.49 -11.77
N PRO A 257 12.00 -22.99 -10.53
CA PRO A 257 12.09 -22.16 -9.32
C PRO A 257 13.47 -21.51 -9.10
N LEU A 258 14.53 -22.07 -9.64
CA LEU A 258 15.89 -21.49 -9.61
C LEU A 258 16.32 -20.91 -10.96
N GLY A 259 15.38 -20.71 -11.88
CA GLY A 259 15.62 -20.11 -13.19
C GLY A 259 16.16 -21.09 -14.26
N PRO A 260 16.74 -20.58 -15.36
CA PRO A 260 17.01 -19.16 -15.61
C PRO A 260 15.74 -18.30 -15.69
N PHE A 261 15.86 -17.04 -15.27
CA PHE A 261 14.77 -16.08 -15.30
C PHE A 261 14.98 -15.02 -16.38
N THR A 262 13.87 -14.53 -16.96
CA THR A 262 13.84 -13.46 -17.95
C THR A 262 13.08 -12.25 -17.39
N TYR A 263 13.63 -11.06 -17.57
CA TYR A 263 12.99 -9.79 -17.18
C TYR A 263 11.62 -9.62 -17.84
N GLN A 264 10.59 -9.34 -17.05
CA GLN A 264 9.27 -9.00 -17.57
C GLN A 264 9.30 -7.60 -18.17
N LYS A 265 9.14 -7.47 -19.49
CA LYS A 265 9.23 -6.17 -20.19
C LYS A 265 8.24 -5.10 -19.71
N HIS A 266 7.16 -5.50 -19.02
CA HIS A 266 6.15 -4.60 -18.45
C HIS A 266 6.49 -4.13 -17.01
N ASN A 267 7.73 -4.31 -16.58
CA ASN A 267 8.20 -3.77 -15.30
C ASN A 267 8.26 -2.23 -15.30
N PRO A 268 8.22 -1.57 -14.12
CA PRO A 268 7.90 -2.21 -12.83
C PRO A 268 6.44 -2.66 -12.79
N PHE A 269 6.14 -3.79 -12.14
CA PHE A 269 4.77 -4.29 -12.06
C PHE A 269 3.96 -3.64 -10.92
N SER A 270 4.63 -3.12 -9.90
CA SER A 270 4.05 -2.32 -8.83
C SER A 270 4.76 -0.97 -8.77
N TYR A 271 4.05 0.12 -9.08
CA TYR A 271 4.63 1.46 -9.22
C TYR A 271 3.66 2.55 -8.77
N LYS A 272 4.08 3.39 -7.82
CA LYS A 272 3.26 4.48 -7.26
C LYS A 272 4.11 5.73 -6.97
N PRO A 273 4.59 6.46 -7.99
CA PRO A 273 5.50 7.60 -7.79
C PRO A 273 4.80 8.91 -7.41
N GLY A 274 3.47 8.97 -7.43
CA GLY A 274 2.69 10.18 -7.17
C GLY A 274 1.42 9.94 -6.36
N GLY A 275 0.76 11.00 -5.96
CA GLY A 275 -0.39 11.00 -5.05
C GLY A 275 0.01 11.31 -3.60
N PHE A 276 -0.90 11.08 -2.66
CA PHE A 276 -0.67 11.32 -1.23
C PHE A 276 0.47 10.46 -0.67
N VAL A 277 0.50 9.17 -1.01
CA VAL A 277 1.58 8.25 -0.69
C VAL A 277 2.38 7.90 -1.93
N ARG A 278 3.67 7.61 -1.76
CA ARG A 278 4.63 7.35 -2.83
C ARG A 278 5.48 6.14 -2.51
N GLY A 279 5.97 5.49 -3.55
CA GLY A 279 6.70 4.24 -3.43
C GLY A 279 5.76 3.03 -3.35
N SER A 280 6.20 1.90 -3.87
CA SER A 280 5.45 0.66 -3.92
C SER A 280 6.41 -0.51 -4.10
N GLY A 281 7.50 -0.52 -3.30
CA GLY A 281 8.60 -1.48 -3.43
C GLY A 281 8.79 -2.36 -2.19
N HIS A 282 9.61 -3.41 -2.33
CA HIS A 282 9.89 -4.47 -1.38
C HIS A 282 8.59 -5.04 -0.81
N GLY A 283 7.81 -5.62 -1.70
CA GLY A 283 6.49 -6.14 -1.38
C GLY A 283 6.36 -7.64 -1.55
N ALA A 284 5.15 -8.12 -1.29
CA ALA A 284 4.77 -9.52 -1.44
C ALA A 284 3.41 -9.63 -2.13
N THR A 285 3.31 -10.52 -3.11
CA THR A 285 2.03 -10.81 -3.79
C THR A 285 1.42 -12.08 -3.22
N TRP A 286 0.14 -12.00 -2.82
CA TRP A 286 -0.59 -13.15 -2.27
C TRP A 286 -2.01 -13.24 -2.87
N ALA A 287 -2.65 -14.40 -2.73
CA ALA A 287 -4.06 -14.58 -3.05
C ALA A 287 -4.92 -14.49 -1.79
N ASP A 288 -6.05 -13.77 -1.86
CA ASP A 288 -7.03 -13.75 -0.79
C ASP A 288 -7.83 -15.09 -0.74
N LYS A 289 -8.68 -15.25 0.25
CA LYS A 289 -9.51 -16.45 0.43
C LYS A 289 -10.52 -16.70 -0.71
N PHE A 290 -10.69 -15.74 -1.61
CA PHE A 290 -11.53 -15.87 -2.81
C PHE A 290 -10.69 -16.13 -4.06
N GLY A 291 -9.34 -16.10 -3.95
CA GLY A 291 -8.39 -16.28 -5.04
C GLY A 291 -8.10 -15.01 -5.85
N ASN A 292 -8.45 -13.82 -5.36
CA ASN A 292 -8.01 -12.55 -5.94
C ASN A 292 -6.58 -12.25 -5.47
N TYR A 293 -5.70 -11.84 -6.38
CA TYR A 293 -4.33 -11.48 -6.04
C TYR A 293 -4.22 -10.05 -5.54
N TRP A 294 -3.37 -9.86 -4.55
CA TRP A 294 -3.03 -8.58 -3.94
C TRP A 294 -1.53 -8.44 -3.85
N HIS A 295 -1.04 -7.22 -3.86
CA HIS A 295 0.34 -6.89 -3.59
C HIS A 295 0.41 -5.89 -2.44
N ILE A 296 1.17 -6.20 -1.39
CA ILE A 296 1.46 -5.28 -0.29
C ILE A 296 2.89 -4.77 -0.46
N SER A 297 3.14 -3.50 -0.14
CA SER A 297 4.46 -2.90 -0.32
C SER A 297 4.73 -1.75 0.63
N SER A 298 6.00 -1.34 0.70
CA SER A 298 6.48 -0.19 1.44
C SER A 298 6.14 1.11 0.72
N MET A 299 5.80 2.14 1.50
CA MET A 299 5.59 3.52 1.04
C MET A 299 6.52 4.47 1.78
N ALA A 300 7.22 5.34 1.05
CA ALA A 300 8.17 6.30 1.58
C ALA A 300 7.46 7.49 2.25
N ILE A 301 7.78 7.79 3.49
CA ILE A 301 7.38 8.99 4.22
C ILE A 301 8.54 9.99 4.26
N ASN A 302 9.71 9.58 4.73
CA ASN A 302 10.99 10.32 4.68
C ASN A 302 10.92 11.75 5.27
N VAL A 303 10.25 11.94 6.38
CA VAL A 303 10.19 13.24 7.07
C VAL A 303 11.31 13.37 8.09
N LYS A 304 11.46 12.36 8.95
CA LYS A 304 12.47 12.34 10.02
C LYS A 304 13.69 11.49 9.66
N ASN A 305 13.52 10.52 8.78
CA ASN A 305 14.59 9.62 8.33
C ASN A 305 14.22 8.98 6.99
N ASN A 306 15.20 8.57 6.20
CA ASN A 306 14.98 7.85 4.94
C ASN A 306 14.28 6.51 5.11
N PHE A 307 14.34 5.92 6.30
CA PHE A 307 13.62 4.69 6.68
C PHE A 307 12.30 4.93 7.41
N GLU A 308 11.79 6.15 7.38
CA GLU A 308 10.42 6.43 7.80
C GLU A 308 9.44 6.02 6.70
N ARG A 309 8.75 4.91 6.91
CA ARG A 309 7.89 4.27 5.90
C ARG A 309 6.56 3.86 6.49
N ARG A 310 5.59 3.58 5.60
CA ARG A 310 4.30 2.93 5.90
C ARG A 310 4.08 1.80 4.92
N ILE A 311 2.98 1.09 5.08
CA ILE A 311 2.59 0.03 4.15
C ILE A 311 1.19 0.23 3.59
N GLY A 312 0.98 -0.29 2.40
CA GLY A 312 -0.32 -0.35 1.74
C GLY A 312 -0.41 -1.53 0.81
N PHE A 313 -1.61 -1.89 0.40
CA PHE A 313 -1.80 -2.94 -0.58
C PHE A 313 -2.66 -2.47 -1.76
N TRP A 314 -2.44 -3.13 -2.87
CA TRP A 314 -3.02 -2.85 -4.18
C TRP A 314 -3.60 -4.11 -4.79
N PRO A 315 -4.65 -4.01 -5.61
CA PRO A 315 -5.05 -5.11 -6.47
C PRO A 315 -3.91 -5.52 -7.40
N ALA A 316 -3.61 -6.80 -7.46
CA ALA A 316 -2.61 -7.38 -8.34
C ALA A 316 -3.21 -8.54 -9.14
N GLY A 317 -2.56 -8.94 -10.22
CA GLY A 317 -3.00 -10.11 -10.98
C GLY A 317 -2.22 -10.30 -12.26
N PHE A 318 -2.58 -11.36 -12.96
CA PHE A 318 -1.99 -11.74 -14.23
C PHE A 318 -2.98 -11.43 -15.36
N ASP A 319 -2.48 -10.82 -16.44
CA ASP A 319 -3.30 -10.67 -17.63
C ASP A 319 -3.37 -11.98 -18.45
N LYS A 320 -4.10 -11.94 -19.57
CA LYS A 320 -4.27 -13.10 -20.45
C LYS A 320 -2.95 -13.61 -21.09
N ASP A 321 -1.90 -12.81 -21.09
CA ASP A 321 -0.58 -13.13 -21.63
C ASP A 321 0.42 -13.50 -20.51
N GLY A 322 -0.07 -13.65 -19.26
CA GLY A 322 0.73 -13.98 -18.08
C GLY A 322 1.56 -12.81 -17.54
N VAL A 323 1.25 -11.57 -17.90
CA VAL A 323 1.94 -10.40 -17.34
C VAL A 323 1.42 -10.11 -15.95
N LEU A 324 2.29 -10.18 -14.95
CA LEU A 324 1.97 -9.72 -13.58
C LEU A 324 1.94 -8.19 -13.56
N TYR A 325 0.87 -7.61 -12.99
CA TYR A 325 0.76 -6.17 -12.79
C TYR A 325 -0.11 -5.81 -11.58
N CYS A 326 0.10 -4.60 -11.05
CA CYS A 326 -0.74 -4.02 -10.01
C CYS A 326 -1.54 -2.85 -10.56
N ASN A 327 -2.77 -2.67 -10.07
CA ASN A 327 -3.50 -1.42 -10.28
C ASN A 327 -3.30 -0.50 -9.08
N THR A 328 -2.38 0.46 -9.18
CA THR A 328 -2.12 1.49 -8.18
C THR A 328 -2.86 2.81 -8.45
N ALA A 329 -3.66 2.88 -9.54
CA ALA A 329 -4.47 4.06 -9.88
C ALA A 329 -5.48 4.37 -8.78
N TYR A 330 -5.47 5.61 -8.29
CA TYR A 330 -6.27 6.02 -7.12
C TYR A 330 -6.08 5.12 -5.89
N GLY A 331 -4.94 4.41 -5.78
CA GLY A 331 -4.68 3.43 -4.74
C GLY A 331 -4.54 4.01 -3.33
N ASP A 332 -4.40 5.31 -3.21
CA ASP A 332 -4.45 6.12 -1.97
C ASP A 332 -5.82 6.80 -1.73
N TYR A 333 -6.84 6.43 -2.54
CA TYR A 333 -8.25 6.77 -2.33
C TYR A 333 -9.01 5.55 -1.79
N PRO A 334 -10.24 5.72 -1.28
CA PRO A 334 -11.02 4.59 -0.80
C PRO A 334 -11.26 3.52 -1.87
N GLN A 335 -10.94 2.28 -1.53
CA GLN A 335 -11.06 1.11 -2.39
C GLN A 335 -11.99 0.08 -1.75
N TYR A 336 -12.76 -0.65 -2.56
CA TYR A 336 -13.54 -1.78 -2.09
C TYR A 336 -12.66 -3.02 -1.87
N LEU A 337 -12.94 -3.75 -0.78
CA LEU A 337 -12.48 -5.13 -0.63
C LEU A 337 -13.47 -6.07 -1.32
N PRO A 338 -12.99 -7.04 -2.13
CA PRO A 338 -13.83 -8.07 -2.69
C PRO A 338 -14.45 -8.96 -1.60
N ASN A 339 -15.66 -9.42 -1.84
CA ASN A 339 -16.33 -10.42 -1.03
C ASN A 339 -16.59 -11.74 -1.79
N ALA A 340 -16.05 -11.84 -2.99
CA ALA A 340 -16.07 -13.00 -3.89
C ALA A 340 -14.89 -12.92 -4.88
N LYS A 341 -14.70 -13.96 -5.69
CA LYS A 341 -13.82 -13.88 -6.87
C LYS A 341 -14.42 -12.90 -7.87
N GLU A 342 -13.65 -11.89 -8.28
CA GLU A 342 -14.08 -10.86 -9.23
C GLU A 342 -12.91 -10.30 -10.05
N ASP A 343 -13.19 -9.48 -11.06
CA ASP A 343 -12.17 -8.65 -11.74
C ASP A 343 -11.83 -7.43 -10.85
N HIS A 344 -11.17 -7.70 -9.72
CA HIS A 344 -10.85 -6.70 -8.71
C HIS A 344 -9.83 -5.66 -9.20
N LEU A 345 -9.03 -5.98 -10.22
CA LEU A 345 -8.12 -5.02 -10.86
C LEU A 345 -8.85 -3.83 -11.48
N LYS A 346 -10.15 -3.97 -11.80
CA LYS A 346 -10.99 -2.92 -12.37
C LYS A 346 -12.04 -2.37 -11.40
N ASN A 347 -12.44 -3.16 -10.41
CA ASN A 347 -13.68 -2.92 -9.65
C ASN A 347 -13.45 -2.48 -8.19
N THR A 348 -12.22 -2.19 -7.78
CA THR A 348 -11.94 -1.80 -6.39
C THR A 348 -12.16 -0.33 -6.12
N PHE A 349 -11.91 0.57 -7.07
CA PHE A 349 -12.07 2.00 -6.84
C PHE A 349 -13.54 2.37 -6.59
N THR A 350 -13.80 3.04 -5.45
CA THR A 350 -15.16 3.43 -5.03
C THR A 350 -15.76 4.54 -5.87
N GLY A 351 -14.96 5.31 -6.60
CA GLY A 351 -15.35 6.55 -7.26
C GLY A 351 -15.54 7.73 -6.29
N TRP A 352 -15.21 7.59 -5.01
CA TRP A 352 -15.24 8.68 -4.05
C TRP A 352 -13.97 9.52 -4.20
N MET A 353 -14.19 10.75 -4.68
CA MET A 353 -13.11 11.70 -4.96
C MET A 353 -12.72 12.47 -3.70
N LEU A 354 -11.49 12.98 -3.67
CA LEU A 354 -11.03 13.88 -2.63
C LEU A 354 -11.73 15.24 -2.78
N LEU A 355 -12.33 15.72 -1.70
CA LEU A 355 -13.19 16.92 -1.70
C LEU A 355 -12.46 18.18 -1.24
N ASN A 356 -11.32 18.04 -0.58
CA ASN A 356 -10.69 19.17 0.13
C ASN A 356 -9.23 19.44 -0.28
N TYR A 357 -8.79 19.00 -1.47
CA TYR A 357 -7.47 19.36 -1.98
C TYR A 357 -7.31 20.89 -2.09
N ASN A 358 -6.31 21.43 -1.41
CA ASN A 358 -6.00 22.89 -1.35
C ASN A 358 -7.22 23.78 -1.06
N LYS A 359 -8.24 23.25 -0.38
CA LYS A 359 -9.40 24.04 0.05
C LYS A 359 -9.06 24.88 1.28
N PRO A 360 -9.82 25.97 1.55
CA PRO A 360 -9.61 26.83 2.72
C PRO A 360 -9.63 26.05 4.03
N VAL A 361 -8.67 26.37 4.90
CA VAL A 361 -8.54 25.77 6.22
C VAL A 361 -8.38 26.82 7.31
N GLU A 362 -8.85 26.50 8.50
CA GLU A 362 -8.64 27.29 9.72
C GLU A 362 -8.22 26.34 10.84
N VAL A 363 -7.41 26.84 11.77
CA VAL A 363 -6.84 26.02 12.84
C VAL A 363 -6.83 26.78 14.17
N SER A 364 -6.79 26.06 15.28
CA SER A 364 -6.67 26.64 16.63
C SER A 364 -5.33 27.34 16.84
N SER A 365 -4.25 26.75 16.34
CA SER A 365 -2.89 27.28 16.48
C SER A 365 -1.97 26.69 15.41
N THR A 366 -0.79 27.27 15.22
CA THR A 366 0.24 26.74 14.30
C THR A 366 1.62 26.84 14.96
N LEU A 367 2.37 25.75 14.95
CA LEU A 367 3.75 25.66 15.40
C LEU A 367 4.71 26.06 14.26
N GLY A 368 5.37 27.22 14.39
CA GLY A 368 6.41 27.65 13.43
C GLY A 368 5.95 27.57 11.96
N ALA A 369 6.72 26.90 11.12
CA ALA A 369 6.49 26.77 9.69
C ALA A 369 5.64 25.54 9.28
N TYR A 370 4.98 24.86 10.23
CA TYR A 370 4.09 23.72 9.93
C TYR A 370 2.68 24.22 9.57
N TYR A 371 2.55 24.82 8.39
CA TYR A 371 1.36 25.55 7.96
C TYR A 371 0.12 24.66 7.79
N SER A 372 -1.05 25.25 8.02
CA SER A 372 -2.33 24.53 7.98
C SER A 372 -2.64 23.89 6.62
N ASN A 373 -2.23 24.53 5.52
CA ASN A 373 -2.46 24.00 4.17
C ASN A 373 -1.76 22.67 3.90
N ASN A 374 -0.69 22.35 4.64
CA ASN A 374 0.04 21.09 4.54
C ASN A 374 -0.81 19.87 4.92
N ALA A 375 -1.95 20.04 5.55
CA ALA A 375 -2.85 18.92 5.85
C ALA A 375 -3.90 18.66 4.73
N VAL A 376 -3.86 19.43 3.63
CA VAL A 376 -4.78 19.31 2.48
C VAL A 376 -4.06 19.43 1.13
N ASP A 377 -2.74 19.29 1.07
CA ASP A 377 -1.91 19.43 -0.14
C ASP A 377 -1.62 18.12 -0.88
N GLU A 378 -2.12 16.99 -0.36
CA GLU A 378 -1.89 15.63 -0.89
C GLU A 378 -0.41 15.23 -0.96
N ASP A 379 0.37 15.67 0.02
CA ASP A 379 1.74 15.22 0.25
C ASP A 379 1.94 14.76 1.69
N ILE A 380 2.06 13.45 1.93
CA ILE A 380 2.26 12.88 3.27
C ILE A 380 3.56 13.34 3.94
N LYS A 381 4.51 13.88 3.18
CA LYS A 381 5.79 14.40 3.68
C LYS A 381 5.63 15.77 4.37
N THR A 382 4.60 16.51 4.05
CA THR A 382 4.27 17.78 4.68
C THR A 382 3.21 17.60 5.75
N TYR A 383 3.14 18.50 6.70
CA TYR A 383 2.11 18.42 7.73
C TYR A 383 1.85 19.77 8.40
N TRP A 384 0.64 19.94 8.90
CA TRP A 384 0.31 20.97 9.87
C TRP A 384 0.57 20.47 11.28
N CYS A 385 1.00 21.39 12.16
CA CYS A 385 1.18 21.09 13.57
C CYS A 385 0.61 22.21 14.44
N ALA A 386 -0.22 21.86 15.41
CA ALA A 386 -0.65 22.77 16.48
C ALA A 386 0.52 23.06 17.43
N LYS A 387 0.45 24.19 18.17
CA LYS A 387 1.46 24.54 19.18
C LYS A 387 1.55 23.51 20.31
N THR A 388 0.45 22.82 20.60
CA THR A 388 0.34 21.88 21.72
C THR A 388 -0.36 20.57 21.30
N ALA A 389 -0.41 19.61 22.24
CA ALA A 389 -1.26 18.42 22.17
C ALA A 389 -2.49 18.52 23.08
N THR A 390 -2.77 19.69 23.65
CA THR A 390 -3.84 19.84 24.63
C THR A 390 -5.21 19.53 24.01
N LYS A 391 -6.10 19.03 24.84
CA LYS A 391 -7.50 18.85 24.47
C LYS A 391 -8.09 20.17 24.00
N GLY A 392 -8.76 20.14 22.83
CA GLY A 392 -9.40 21.32 22.26
C GLY A 392 -8.64 21.95 21.09
N GLU A 393 -7.39 21.57 20.80
CA GLU A 393 -6.76 21.93 19.50
C GLU A 393 -7.60 21.37 18.35
N TRP A 394 -7.74 22.14 17.26
CA TRP A 394 -8.63 21.75 16.17
C TRP A 394 -8.11 22.17 14.79
N PHE A 395 -8.56 21.46 13.77
CA PHE A 395 -8.38 21.76 12.36
C PHE A 395 -9.74 21.75 11.67
N LYS A 396 -10.02 22.74 10.81
CA LYS A 396 -11.27 22.90 10.06
C LYS A 396 -10.98 23.09 8.57
N THR A 397 -11.74 22.44 7.70
CA THR A 397 -11.72 22.65 6.25
C THR A 397 -13.09 23.08 5.74
N ASP A 398 -13.10 23.99 4.75
CA ASP A 398 -14.27 24.39 3.96
C ASP A 398 -14.21 23.73 2.60
N LEU A 399 -15.11 22.83 2.27
CA LEU A 399 -15.19 22.17 0.97
C LEU A 399 -15.55 23.11 -0.20
N GLY A 400 -15.87 24.38 0.10
CA GLY A 400 -16.27 25.41 -0.86
C GLY A 400 -17.75 25.34 -1.24
N ALA A 401 -18.33 24.16 -1.26
CA ALA A 401 -19.76 23.93 -1.54
C ALA A 401 -20.29 22.75 -0.73
N VAL A 402 -21.61 22.64 -0.61
CA VAL A 402 -22.23 21.46 0.01
C VAL A 402 -21.96 20.24 -0.86
N SER A 403 -21.21 19.30 -0.31
CA SER A 403 -20.78 18.06 -0.96
C SER A 403 -21.35 16.83 -0.25
N THR A 404 -21.42 15.71 -0.94
CA THR A 404 -21.75 14.41 -0.32
C THR A 404 -20.47 13.76 0.19
N VAL A 405 -20.34 13.59 1.51
CA VAL A 405 -19.19 12.95 2.16
C VAL A 405 -19.52 11.49 2.47
N ASN A 406 -18.66 10.60 2.02
CA ASN A 406 -18.77 9.14 2.20
C ASN A 406 -17.76 8.61 3.22
N ALA A 407 -16.53 9.17 3.24
CA ALA A 407 -15.46 8.72 4.11
C ALA A 407 -14.51 9.87 4.47
N ILE A 408 -13.77 9.68 5.55
CA ILE A 408 -12.73 10.60 6.04
C ILE A 408 -11.51 9.77 6.40
N GLN A 409 -10.31 10.28 6.09
CA GLN A 409 -9.05 9.71 6.57
C GLN A 409 -8.28 10.76 7.35
N VAL A 410 -7.92 10.43 8.59
CA VAL A 410 -7.09 11.25 9.47
C VAL A 410 -5.69 10.65 9.51
N ASN A 411 -4.70 11.39 8.99
CA ASN A 411 -3.31 10.97 8.98
C ASN A 411 -2.52 11.85 9.93
N TYR A 412 -2.02 11.24 11.01
CA TYR A 412 -1.20 11.95 12.00
C TYR A 412 0.27 12.01 11.57
N ALA A 413 0.96 13.11 11.94
CA ALA A 413 2.40 13.24 11.82
C ALA A 413 3.06 13.14 13.21
N ASP A 414 4.29 12.61 13.23
CA ASP A 414 5.04 12.38 14.48
C ASP A 414 5.89 13.60 14.84
N GLN A 415 5.27 14.70 15.34
CA GLN A 415 5.99 15.87 15.82
C GLN A 415 6.22 15.78 17.34
N ASP A 416 7.49 15.86 17.73
CA ASP A 416 7.95 15.77 19.13
C ASP A 416 7.50 14.47 19.83
N ALA A 417 7.47 13.36 19.09
CA ALA A 417 7.16 12.04 19.65
C ALA A 417 8.26 11.58 20.62
N GLU A 418 7.87 10.89 21.71
CA GLU A 418 8.79 10.45 22.77
C GLU A 418 9.05 8.94 22.80
N PHE A 419 8.35 8.15 21.96
CA PHE A 419 8.45 6.70 21.97
C PHE A 419 9.57 6.17 21.06
N LEU A 420 10.12 5.01 21.44
CA LEU A 420 10.92 4.12 20.61
C LEU A 420 10.32 2.71 20.71
N GLY A 421 10.36 1.97 19.62
CA GLY A 421 9.80 0.62 19.57
C GLY A 421 8.28 0.59 19.68
N LYS A 422 7.74 -0.47 20.25
CA LYS A 422 6.31 -0.66 20.50
C LYS A 422 5.99 -0.34 21.94
N SER A 423 5.07 0.59 22.18
CA SER A 423 4.61 0.97 23.51
C SER A 423 3.18 0.52 23.73
N SER A 424 2.88 0.00 24.92
CA SER A 424 1.52 -0.33 25.32
C SER A 424 0.74 0.93 25.73
N GLY A 425 -0.58 0.90 25.61
CA GLY A 425 -1.44 1.99 26.03
C GLY A 425 -1.42 3.23 25.14
N VAL A 426 -0.83 3.11 23.94
CA VAL A 426 -0.88 4.17 22.93
C VAL A 426 -2.26 4.22 22.31
N TYR A 427 -2.90 5.38 22.31
CA TYR A 427 -4.20 5.60 21.67
C TYR A 427 -4.39 7.09 21.32
N THR A 428 -5.22 7.34 20.31
CA THR A 428 -5.56 8.69 19.86
C THR A 428 -7.07 8.91 20.06
N GLN A 429 -7.47 10.08 20.57
CA GLN A 429 -8.89 10.42 20.72
C GLN A 429 -9.20 11.75 20.07
N TYR A 430 -10.32 11.82 19.36
CA TYR A 430 -10.78 13.00 18.67
C TYR A 430 -12.29 12.98 18.42
N ILE A 431 -12.84 14.14 18.01
CA ILE A 431 -14.20 14.28 17.52
C ILE A 431 -14.15 14.96 16.15
N ILE A 432 -14.90 14.46 15.16
CA ILE A 432 -15.14 15.15 13.91
C ILE A 432 -16.57 15.67 13.91
N SER A 433 -16.71 16.97 13.68
CA SER A 433 -18.00 17.65 13.54
C SER A 433 -18.20 18.15 12.11
N SER A 434 -19.43 18.22 11.66
CA SER A 434 -19.85 18.75 10.36
C SER A 434 -20.79 19.94 10.51
N SER A 435 -20.80 20.83 9.50
CA SER A 435 -21.69 22.00 9.46
C SER A 435 -22.00 22.38 8.01
N LEU A 436 -23.23 22.91 7.76
CA LEU A 436 -23.60 23.48 6.48
C LEU A 436 -23.23 24.96 6.35
N ASP A 437 -23.18 25.68 7.46
CA ASP A 437 -23.05 27.14 7.53
C ASP A 437 -21.78 27.63 8.27
N GLY A 438 -20.97 26.69 8.82
CA GLY A 438 -19.79 26.99 9.62
C GLY A 438 -20.06 27.49 11.03
N LYS A 439 -21.33 27.61 11.43
CA LYS A 439 -21.79 28.13 12.75
C LYS A 439 -22.45 27.02 13.57
N ASN A 440 -23.38 26.29 12.97
CA ASN A 440 -24.13 25.22 13.61
C ASN A 440 -23.44 23.89 13.35
N TRP A 441 -22.88 23.27 14.39
CA TRP A 441 -22.05 22.05 14.32
C TRP A 441 -22.78 20.84 14.88
N ARG A 442 -22.64 19.70 14.20
CA ARG A 442 -23.12 18.39 14.66
C ARG A 442 -21.95 17.42 14.71
N VAL A 443 -21.91 16.62 15.77
CA VAL A 443 -20.93 15.51 15.84
C VAL A 443 -21.24 14.51 14.75
N LEU A 444 -20.22 14.19 13.94
CA LEU A 444 -20.27 13.22 12.85
C LEU A 444 -19.56 11.93 13.24
N VAL A 445 -18.38 12.04 13.83
CA VAL A 445 -17.57 10.91 14.32
C VAL A 445 -17.15 11.24 15.74
N ASP A 446 -17.43 10.32 16.67
CA ASP A 446 -16.99 10.42 18.06
C ASP A 446 -16.02 9.27 18.38
N LYS A 447 -14.74 9.59 18.47
CA LYS A 447 -13.65 8.71 18.91
C LYS A 447 -13.11 9.13 20.29
N SER A 448 -13.90 9.86 21.10
CA SER A 448 -13.47 10.34 22.42
C SER A 448 -13.24 9.20 23.44
N GLN A 449 -13.74 8.02 23.17
CA GLN A 449 -13.54 6.82 23.99
C GLN A 449 -12.63 5.78 23.33
N ASN A 450 -11.99 6.13 22.21
CA ASN A 450 -11.07 5.21 21.54
C ASN A 450 -9.91 4.80 22.47
N LYS A 451 -9.51 3.54 22.42
CA LYS A 451 -8.42 2.95 23.20
C LYS A 451 -7.37 2.27 22.32
N THR A 452 -7.42 2.52 21.03
CA THR A 452 -6.48 1.96 20.03
C THR A 452 -5.66 3.06 19.39
N ASP A 453 -4.47 2.69 18.95
CA ASP A 453 -3.61 3.55 18.16
C ASP A 453 -4.10 3.54 16.71
N VAL A 454 -4.37 4.71 16.15
CA VAL A 454 -4.96 4.86 14.81
C VAL A 454 -4.25 5.97 14.03
N PRO A 455 -2.99 5.77 13.65
CA PRO A 455 -2.18 6.82 13.01
C PRO A 455 -2.68 7.22 11.62
N HIS A 456 -3.43 6.35 10.94
CA HIS A 456 -4.05 6.59 9.62
C HIS A 456 -5.52 6.19 9.66
N ASP A 457 -6.31 6.81 10.56
CA ASP A 457 -7.68 6.40 10.82
C ASP A 457 -8.59 6.68 9.62
N TYR A 458 -9.00 5.61 8.94
CA TYR A 458 -9.96 5.67 7.85
C TYR A 458 -11.36 5.34 8.36
N ILE A 459 -12.29 6.26 8.16
CA ILE A 459 -13.67 6.19 8.64
C ILE A 459 -14.62 6.22 7.45
N GLU A 460 -15.19 5.08 7.09
CA GLU A 460 -16.34 5.02 6.20
C GLU A 460 -17.60 5.39 6.98
N LEU A 461 -18.34 6.38 6.52
CA LEU A 461 -19.59 6.78 7.15
C LEU A 461 -20.69 5.73 6.90
N LYS A 462 -21.43 5.37 7.94
CA LYS A 462 -22.55 4.41 7.83
C LYS A 462 -23.58 4.87 6.78
N THR A 463 -23.83 6.18 6.72
CA THR A 463 -24.68 6.85 5.73
C THR A 463 -23.94 8.08 5.25
N PRO A 464 -23.82 8.30 3.93
CA PRO A 464 -23.26 9.53 3.39
C PRO A 464 -24.03 10.76 3.88
N ILE A 465 -23.32 11.85 4.15
CA ILE A 465 -23.93 13.10 4.58
C ILE A 465 -23.68 14.22 3.58
N LYS A 466 -24.58 15.22 3.57
CA LYS A 466 -24.35 16.49 2.88
C LYS A 466 -23.82 17.51 3.87
N THR A 467 -22.64 18.06 3.59
CA THR A 467 -22.02 19.09 4.42
C THR A 467 -21.09 19.98 3.60
N ARG A 468 -20.75 21.16 4.11
CA ARG A 468 -19.73 22.04 3.54
C ARG A 468 -18.49 22.14 4.42
N PHE A 469 -18.64 22.13 5.75
CA PHE A 469 -17.55 22.29 6.68
C PHE A 469 -17.33 21.04 7.50
N LEU A 470 -16.07 20.69 7.73
CA LEU A 470 -15.65 19.60 8.64
C LEU A 470 -14.60 20.14 9.60
N LYS A 471 -14.67 19.73 10.86
CA LYS A 471 -13.74 20.12 11.92
C LYS A 471 -13.37 18.90 12.74
N ILE A 472 -12.07 18.58 12.84
CA ILE A 472 -11.53 17.63 13.80
C ILE A 472 -11.03 18.37 15.03
N THR A 473 -11.40 17.90 16.20
CA THR A 473 -10.97 18.43 17.51
C THR A 473 -10.23 17.34 18.27
N ASN A 474 -9.00 17.64 18.68
CA ASN A 474 -8.18 16.76 19.49
C ASN A 474 -8.77 16.60 20.90
N ILE A 475 -8.83 15.36 21.37
CA ILE A 475 -9.19 15.01 22.76
C ILE A 475 -7.95 14.46 23.48
N HIS A 476 -7.16 13.59 22.82
CA HIS A 476 -5.96 13.01 23.37
C HIS A 476 -4.97 12.59 22.28
N MET A 477 -3.72 13.00 22.45
CA MET A 477 -2.57 12.51 21.71
C MET A 477 -1.70 11.67 22.64
N PRO A 478 -1.21 10.51 22.21
CA PRO A 478 -0.42 9.61 23.04
C PRO A 478 0.98 10.17 23.34
N THR A 479 1.51 10.98 22.43
CA THR A 479 2.84 11.57 22.49
C THR A 479 2.93 12.77 21.55
N GLY A 480 3.91 13.66 21.78
CA GLY A 480 4.20 14.79 20.89
C GLY A 480 3.10 15.83 20.84
N LYS A 481 2.87 16.37 19.64
CA LYS A 481 1.91 17.44 19.37
C LYS A 481 0.77 16.96 18.48
N PHE A 482 -0.35 17.72 18.48
CA PHE A 482 -1.43 17.46 17.53
C PHE A 482 -0.98 17.93 16.13
N ALA A 483 -0.63 16.97 15.27
CA ALA A 483 -0.10 17.23 13.95
C ALA A 483 -0.76 16.30 12.92
N LEU A 484 -1.11 16.84 11.75
CA LEU A 484 -1.80 16.13 10.68
C LEU A 484 -1.00 16.27 9.37
N SER A 485 -0.54 15.15 8.83
CA SER A 485 -0.02 15.07 7.46
C SER A 485 -1.13 14.97 6.41
N GLY A 486 -2.38 14.67 6.82
CA GLY A 486 -3.53 14.68 5.94
C GLY A 486 -4.84 14.61 6.71
N PHE A 487 -5.73 15.54 6.47
CA PHE A 487 -7.15 15.45 6.81
C PHE A 487 -7.95 15.34 5.53
N ARG A 488 -8.15 14.11 5.07
CA ARG A 488 -8.66 13.80 3.73
C ARG A 488 -10.14 13.45 3.78
N VAL A 489 -10.94 14.15 2.99
CA VAL A 489 -12.41 14.00 2.94
C VAL A 489 -12.80 13.44 1.58
N PHE A 490 -13.48 12.31 1.55
CA PHE A 490 -13.84 11.61 0.31
C PHE A 490 -15.35 11.56 0.07
N GLY A 491 -15.72 11.68 -1.21
CA GLY A 491 -17.10 11.60 -1.59
C GLY A 491 -17.37 12.12 -3.00
N LYS A 492 -18.42 12.93 -3.15
CA LYS A 492 -18.82 13.54 -4.42
C LYS A 492 -19.06 15.03 -4.23
N GLY A 493 -18.28 15.85 -4.93
CA GLY A 493 -18.39 17.30 -4.95
C GLY A 493 -19.59 17.80 -5.76
N ALA A 494 -19.77 19.14 -5.74
CA ALA A 494 -20.84 19.83 -6.44
C ALA A 494 -20.41 20.44 -7.79
N ALA A 495 -19.12 20.43 -8.11
CA ALA A 495 -18.60 20.96 -9.36
C ALA A 495 -18.99 20.11 -10.58
N THR A 496 -18.75 20.62 -11.78
CA THR A 496 -18.82 19.81 -13.00
C THR A 496 -17.60 18.90 -13.12
N ARG A 497 -17.80 17.71 -13.69
CA ARG A 497 -16.67 16.80 -14.02
C ARG A 497 -15.77 17.48 -15.04
N PRO A 498 -14.42 17.37 -14.93
CA PRO A 498 -13.52 17.96 -15.90
C PRO A 498 -13.59 17.26 -17.26
N ASP A 499 -13.20 18.00 -18.30
CA ASP A 499 -13.17 17.49 -19.67
C ASP A 499 -11.94 16.60 -19.91
N THR A 500 -11.95 15.88 -21.05
CA THR A 500 -10.83 15.08 -21.52
C THR A 500 -9.61 15.96 -21.82
N VAL A 501 -8.44 15.54 -21.38
CA VAL A 501 -7.15 16.22 -21.65
C VAL A 501 -6.87 16.23 -23.16
N LYS A 502 -6.48 17.38 -23.68
CA LYS A 502 -6.11 17.62 -25.08
C LYS A 502 -4.67 18.12 -25.19
N ASP A 503 -4.15 18.16 -26.41
CA ASP A 503 -2.86 18.78 -26.77
C ASP A 503 -1.70 18.29 -25.88
N VAL A 504 -1.62 16.98 -25.72
CA VAL A 504 -0.52 16.35 -24.97
C VAL A 504 0.72 16.25 -25.86
N VAL A 505 1.82 16.76 -25.35
CA VAL A 505 3.14 16.69 -25.99
C VAL A 505 4.05 15.82 -25.13
N ILE A 506 4.75 14.87 -25.77
CA ILE A 506 5.73 13.99 -25.12
C ILE A 506 7.04 14.11 -25.86
N LEU A 507 8.09 14.48 -25.14
CA LEU A 507 9.44 14.63 -25.68
C LEU A 507 10.36 13.62 -24.97
N ARG A 508 10.80 12.60 -25.68
CA ARG A 508 11.78 11.65 -25.18
C ARG A 508 13.20 12.19 -25.42
N GLY A 509 14.08 12.05 -24.45
CA GLY A 509 15.47 12.48 -24.57
C GLY A 509 16.23 11.69 -25.64
N ASN A 510 16.93 12.38 -26.53
CA ASN A 510 17.75 11.72 -27.55
C ASN A 510 19.02 11.09 -26.98
N ALA A 511 19.69 11.79 -26.06
CA ALA A 511 20.89 11.29 -25.36
C ALA A 511 20.54 10.36 -24.19
N GLU A 512 19.45 10.66 -23.47
CA GLU A 512 18.98 9.87 -22.33
C GLU A 512 17.56 9.36 -22.60
N ARG A 513 17.49 8.20 -23.26
CA ARG A 513 16.23 7.63 -23.73
C ARG A 513 15.36 7.03 -22.62
N ARG A 514 15.87 6.92 -21.39
CA ARG A 514 15.09 6.51 -20.23
C ARG A 514 14.19 7.62 -19.70
N ASN A 515 14.33 8.84 -20.22
CA ASN A 515 13.63 10.04 -19.77
C ASN A 515 12.65 10.57 -20.82
N SER A 516 11.50 11.05 -20.35
CA SER A 516 10.53 11.78 -21.17
C SER A 516 9.95 12.96 -20.41
N TRP A 517 9.74 14.05 -21.11
CA TRP A 517 9.01 15.21 -20.64
C TRP A 517 7.61 15.21 -21.21
N LEU A 518 6.58 15.14 -20.34
CA LEU A 518 5.18 15.19 -20.70
C LEU A 518 4.62 16.57 -20.36
N ARG A 519 3.85 17.18 -21.28
CA ARG A 519 3.13 18.43 -21.08
C ARG A 519 1.74 18.35 -21.71
N TRP A 520 0.77 19.01 -21.11
CA TRP A 520 -0.58 19.10 -21.65
C TRP A 520 -1.22 20.44 -21.30
N GLN A 521 -2.30 20.80 -22.02
CA GLN A 521 -3.04 22.01 -21.71
C GLN A 521 -3.85 21.81 -20.41
N PRO A 522 -3.94 22.83 -19.55
CA PRO A 522 -4.78 22.78 -18.38
C PRO A 522 -6.24 22.52 -18.77
N VAL A 523 -6.94 21.73 -17.97
CA VAL A 523 -8.37 21.46 -18.13
C VAL A 523 -9.13 22.23 -17.04
N ASP A 524 -10.16 22.96 -17.44
CA ASP A 524 -10.98 23.73 -16.52
C ASP A 524 -11.56 22.84 -15.43
N ASN A 525 -11.55 23.33 -14.19
CA ASN A 525 -12.00 22.62 -13.00
C ASN A 525 -11.22 21.33 -12.66
N ALA A 526 -10.11 21.02 -13.34
CA ALA A 526 -9.29 19.88 -12.95
C ALA A 526 -8.49 20.20 -11.67
N THR A 527 -8.55 19.30 -10.72
CA THR A 527 -7.73 19.32 -9.49
C THR A 527 -6.38 18.65 -9.73
N GLY A 528 -6.38 17.65 -10.62
CA GLY A 528 -5.20 16.89 -10.96
C GLY A 528 -5.42 15.99 -12.18
N TYR A 529 -4.39 15.19 -12.46
CA TYR A 529 -4.30 14.32 -13.63
C TYR A 529 -3.73 12.98 -13.24
N THR A 530 -4.18 11.92 -13.94
CA THR A 530 -3.56 10.60 -13.86
C THR A 530 -2.98 10.25 -15.21
N ILE A 531 -1.66 10.06 -15.24
CA ILE A 531 -0.92 9.61 -16.42
C ILE A 531 -0.88 8.09 -16.37
N TYR A 532 -1.31 7.43 -17.43
CA TYR A 532 -1.17 5.99 -17.63
C TYR A 532 -0.08 5.73 -18.64
N THR A 533 0.80 4.77 -18.37
CA THR A 533 1.93 4.44 -19.23
C THR A 533 2.22 2.95 -19.27
N GLY A 534 2.82 2.51 -20.37
CA GLY A 534 3.23 1.15 -20.63
C GLY A 534 3.90 1.00 -22.00
N ILE A 535 4.35 -0.21 -22.32
CA ILE A 535 5.06 -0.51 -23.56
C ILE A 535 4.15 -1.05 -24.69
N ALA A 536 2.85 -1.16 -24.42
CA ALA A 536 1.85 -1.54 -25.42
C ALA A 536 0.59 -0.66 -25.23
N PRO A 537 -0.14 -0.32 -26.33
CA PRO A 537 -1.26 0.62 -26.27
C PRO A 537 -2.46 0.14 -25.45
N ASP A 538 -2.61 -1.17 -25.31
CA ASP A 538 -3.65 -1.84 -24.54
C ASP A 538 -3.21 -2.32 -23.14
N LYS A 539 -1.93 -2.09 -22.78
CA LYS A 539 -1.31 -2.50 -21.50
C LYS A 539 -0.61 -1.31 -20.81
N LEU A 540 -1.40 -0.27 -20.48
CA LEU A 540 -0.91 0.89 -19.74
C LEU A 540 -1.05 0.62 -18.23
N TYR A 541 -0.25 -0.28 -17.71
CA TYR A 541 -0.38 -0.79 -16.36
C TYR A 541 0.17 0.15 -15.27
N ASN A 542 1.13 1.00 -15.62
CA ASN A 542 1.69 1.97 -14.70
C ASN A 542 0.91 3.27 -14.72
N ASN A 543 0.78 3.92 -13.58
CA ASN A 543 0.05 5.18 -13.45
C ASN A 543 0.73 6.15 -12.48
N ILE A 544 0.54 7.43 -12.73
CA ILE A 544 1.17 8.53 -11.99
C ILE A 544 0.12 9.59 -11.74
N MET A 545 -0.21 9.85 -10.47
CA MET A 545 -1.10 10.95 -10.08
C MET A 545 -0.29 12.25 -9.93
N VAL A 546 -0.78 13.32 -10.55
CA VAL A 546 -0.16 14.65 -10.54
C VAL A 546 -1.21 15.68 -10.12
N TYR A 547 -0.94 16.42 -9.04
CA TYR A 547 -1.82 17.49 -8.56
C TYR A 547 -1.30 18.86 -8.97
N GLY A 548 -2.22 19.75 -9.40
CA GLY A 548 -1.96 21.16 -9.62
C GLY A 548 -0.88 21.50 -10.67
N LYS A 549 -0.48 20.54 -11.50
CA LYS A 549 0.53 20.70 -12.55
C LYS A 549 0.04 20.14 -13.87
N THR A 550 0.54 20.68 -14.98
CA THR A 550 0.25 20.23 -16.35
C THR A 550 1.49 19.72 -17.06
N GLU A 551 2.45 19.25 -16.27
CA GLU A 551 3.66 18.64 -16.79
C GLU A 551 4.19 17.58 -15.83
N TYR A 552 4.93 16.62 -16.38
CA TYR A 552 5.61 15.58 -15.60
C TYR A 552 6.89 15.14 -16.31
N PHE A 553 7.98 15.01 -15.56
CA PHE A 553 9.23 14.45 -16.05
C PHE A 553 9.34 13.00 -15.60
N PHE A 554 9.20 12.08 -16.56
CA PHE A 554 9.20 10.65 -16.32
C PHE A 554 10.56 10.05 -16.64
N ASN A 555 11.19 9.40 -15.67
CA ASN A 555 12.55 8.86 -15.75
C ASN A 555 12.61 7.33 -15.72
N GLY A 556 11.47 6.66 -15.74
CA GLY A 556 11.35 5.21 -15.52
C GLY A 556 11.26 4.37 -16.78
N MET A 557 11.59 4.89 -17.98
CA MET A 557 11.46 4.12 -19.22
C MET A 557 12.64 3.17 -19.44
N ASP A 558 12.37 2.07 -20.14
CA ASP A 558 13.41 1.24 -20.74
C ASP A 558 13.98 1.93 -21.96
N LYS A 559 15.30 1.93 -22.08
CA LYS A 559 16.04 2.66 -23.13
C LYS A 559 15.67 2.19 -24.54
N SER A 560 15.50 0.88 -24.72
CA SER A 560 15.30 0.23 -26.02
C SER A 560 13.84 0.11 -26.44
N LEU A 561 12.86 0.32 -25.53
CA LEU A 561 11.44 0.06 -25.81
C LEU A 561 10.68 1.34 -26.15
N PRO A 562 9.66 1.28 -27.05
CA PRO A 562 8.69 2.35 -27.20
C PRO A 562 7.76 2.41 -25.99
N TYR A 563 7.23 3.61 -25.70
CA TYR A 563 6.24 3.82 -24.64
C TYR A 563 4.95 4.43 -25.17
N TYR A 564 3.87 4.11 -24.48
CA TYR A 564 2.54 4.61 -24.76
C TYR A 564 1.98 5.31 -23.54
N PHE A 565 1.27 6.41 -23.75
CA PHE A 565 0.72 7.24 -22.68
C PHE A 565 -0.73 7.62 -22.97
N GLN A 566 -1.53 7.69 -21.90
CA GLN A 566 -2.83 8.36 -21.86
C GLN A 566 -2.91 9.21 -20.59
N ILE A 567 -3.68 10.28 -20.63
CA ILE A 567 -3.90 11.16 -19.48
C ILE A 567 -5.40 11.35 -19.30
N GLU A 568 -5.85 11.27 -18.05
CA GLU A 568 -7.19 11.71 -17.63
C GLU A 568 -7.06 12.83 -16.60
N SER A 569 -8.03 13.72 -16.57
CA SER A 569 -8.17 14.75 -15.56
C SER A 569 -9.19 14.32 -14.50
N PHE A 570 -9.04 14.82 -13.28
CA PHE A 570 -10.01 14.56 -12.20
C PHE A 570 -10.22 15.79 -11.32
N ASN A 571 -11.37 15.81 -10.64
CA ASN A 571 -11.71 16.75 -9.58
C ASN A 571 -12.59 16.08 -8.51
N GLU A 572 -13.11 16.86 -7.58
CA GLU A 572 -13.97 16.38 -6.48
C GLU A 572 -15.29 15.75 -6.96
N THR A 573 -15.66 15.87 -8.23
CA THR A 573 -16.92 15.33 -8.79
C THR A 573 -16.71 14.04 -9.57
N GLY A 574 -15.50 13.83 -10.10
CA GLY A 574 -15.19 12.60 -10.84
C GLY A 574 -13.99 12.74 -11.78
N ILE A 575 -13.88 11.75 -12.66
CA ILE A 575 -12.75 11.52 -13.57
C ILE A 575 -13.24 11.69 -15.02
N SER A 576 -12.45 12.34 -15.87
CA SER A 576 -12.74 12.48 -17.31
C SER A 576 -12.59 11.16 -18.06
N LYS A 577 -12.90 11.16 -19.35
CA LYS A 577 -12.38 10.13 -20.26
C LYS A 577 -10.87 10.33 -20.45
N ARG A 578 -10.16 9.25 -20.72
CA ARG A 578 -8.72 9.31 -21.07
C ARG A 578 -8.52 10.00 -22.43
N SER A 579 -7.40 10.65 -22.59
CA SER A 579 -6.92 11.19 -23.86
C SER A 579 -6.74 10.08 -24.90
N LYS A 580 -6.44 10.45 -26.13
CA LYS A 580 -5.95 9.49 -27.14
C LYS A 580 -4.65 8.86 -26.63
N VAL A 581 -4.41 7.61 -27.06
CA VAL A 581 -3.12 6.95 -26.82
C VAL A 581 -2.05 7.63 -27.67
N MET A 582 -0.95 7.99 -27.02
CA MET A 582 0.20 8.60 -27.70
C MET A 582 1.40 7.67 -27.57
N LYS A 583 2.11 7.49 -28.65
CA LYS A 583 3.34 6.71 -28.72
C LYS A 583 4.55 7.64 -28.74
N VAL A 584 5.61 7.23 -28.04
CA VAL A 584 6.95 7.80 -28.15
C VAL A 584 7.97 6.70 -28.36
N GLU A 585 8.86 6.88 -29.38
CA GLU A 585 9.90 5.93 -29.75
C GLU A 585 11.13 6.02 -28.83
#